data_992b512ab47b9965c7b26869feccdb44
#
_entry.id   992b512ab47b9965c7b26869feccdb44
#
_cell.length_a   1.000
_cell.length_b   1.000
_cell.length_c   1.000
_cell.angle_alpha   90.00
_cell.angle_beta   90.00
_cell.angle_gamma   90.00
#
_symmetry.space_group_name_H-M   'P 1'
#
loop_
_entity.id
_entity.type
_entity.pdbx_description
1 polymer ?
#
loop_
_entity_poly.entity_id
_entity_poly.type
_entity_poly.pdbx_seq_one_letter_code
_entity_poly.pdbx_strand_id
1 'polypeptide(L)'
;MCKVSSSVHFVTRSAAGGQEISARAHWVPNTDVYATDNGLVVKVELAGMRSEHLEITVEGNRMRIAGTRPDGCRSAKASFLVMEITYGPFESVLELPAGYDLGQAKAAYLNGFLRIDVPLAQRHVKNTKVPVAEGN
;
A
#
# COMPACT_ATOMS: atom_id res chain seq x y z
N MET A 1 -2.88 23.92 3.91
CA MET A 1 -3.98 23.11 4.45
C MET A 1 -4.53 22.24 3.33
N CYS A 2 -4.30 20.93 3.40
CA CYS A 2 -4.90 20.02 2.42
C CYS A 2 -6.39 19.93 2.65
N LYS A 3 -7.19 20.40 1.69
CA LYS A 3 -8.62 20.10 1.71
C LYS A 3 -8.76 18.61 1.45
N VAL A 4 -9.28 17.89 2.42
CA VAL A 4 -9.70 16.51 2.21
C VAL A 4 -10.91 16.57 1.29
N SER A 5 -10.68 16.23 0.03
CA SER A 5 -11.79 16.02 -0.91
C SER A 5 -12.60 14.83 -0.42
N SER A 6 -13.90 15.02 -0.29
CA SER A 6 -14.81 14.00 0.22
C SER A 6 -15.10 12.84 -0.75
N SER A 7 -14.40 12.75 -1.86
CA SER A 7 -14.49 11.57 -2.72
C SER A 7 -13.56 10.48 -2.20
N VAL A 8 -14.02 9.78 -1.20
CA VAL A 8 -13.36 8.58 -0.73
C VAL A 8 -13.65 7.47 -1.73
N HIS A 9 -12.74 7.28 -2.66
CA HIS A 9 -12.71 6.04 -3.41
C HIS A 9 -12.11 4.99 -2.48
N PHE A 10 -12.95 4.04 -2.09
CA PHE A 10 -12.63 3.07 -1.08
C PHE A 10 -11.46 2.19 -1.48
N VAL A 11 -10.34 2.36 -0.80
CA VAL A 11 -9.36 1.31 -0.67
C VAL A 11 -9.78 0.49 0.53
N THR A 12 -10.40 -0.63 0.28
CA THR A 12 -10.68 -1.57 1.36
C THR A 12 -9.39 -2.27 1.75
N ARG A 13 -9.07 -2.21 3.02
CA ARG A 13 -8.19 -3.23 3.57
C ARG A 13 -8.95 -4.55 3.43
N SER A 14 -8.29 -5.54 2.84
CA SER A 14 -8.83 -6.88 2.87
C SER A 14 -9.07 -7.25 4.33
N ALA A 15 -10.34 -7.30 4.71
CA ALA A 15 -10.69 -7.80 6.02
C ALA A 15 -10.14 -9.23 6.12
N ALA A 16 -9.61 -9.57 7.29
CA ALA A 16 -9.03 -10.87 7.62
C ALA A 16 -9.96 -12.09 7.41
N GLY A 17 -11.03 -11.92 6.68
CA GLY A 17 -12.08 -12.96 6.49
C GLY A 17 -11.92 -13.81 5.27
N GLY A 18 -10.93 -13.63 4.46
CA GLY A 18 -10.86 -14.38 3.20
C GLY A 18 -9.48 -14.81 2.76
N GLN A 19 -8.45 -14.39 3.44
CA GLN A 19 -7.10 -14.85 3.19
C GLN A 19 -6.35 -14.95 4.49
N GLU A 20 -5.67 -16.04 4.62
CA GLU A 20 -4.73 -16.29 5.68
C GLU A 20 -3.78 -15.10 5.79
N ILE A 21 -4.11 -14.16 6.67
CA ILE A 21 -3.08 -13.34 7.28
C ILE A 21 -2.05 -14.35 7.74
N SER A 22 -0.85 -14.27 7.22
CA SER A 22 0.23 -15.12 7.69
C SER A 22 0.10 -15.22 9.20
N ALA A 23 0.01 -16.44 9.74
CA ALA A 23 -0.10 -16.70 11.18
C ALA A 23 1.03 -16.04 11.99
N ARG A 24 1.98 -15.39 11.32
CA ARG A 24 3.13 -14.67 11.87
C ARG A 24 2.95 -13.17 11.92
N ALA A 25 1.95 -12.59 11.25
CA ALA A 25 1.75 -11.14 11.28
C ALA A 25 1.06 -10.74 12.58
N HIS A 26 1.67 -9.82 13.33
CA HIS A 26 1.16 -9.37 14.62
C HIS A 26 0.51 -8.00 14.57
N TRP A 27 0.79 -7.21 13.55
CA TRP A 27 0.26 -5.85 13.46
C TRP A 27 0.20 -5.34 12.02
N VAL A 28 -0.55 -4.27 11.85
CA VAL A 28 -0.76 -3.59 10.57
C VAL A 28 -0.33 -2.14 10.72
N PRO A 29 0.65 -1.67 9.94
CA PRO A 29 1.08 -0.28 10.00
C PRO A 29 0.02 0.67 9.47
N ASN A 30 -0.03 1.87 10.02
CA ASN A 30 -0.91 2.93 9.55
C ASN A 30 -0.51 3.34 8.13
N THR A 31 -1.50 3.42 7.26
CA THR A 31 -1.30 3.60 5.83
C THR A 31 -2.28 4.61 5.28
N ASP A 32 -1.76 5.56 4.50
CA ASP A 32 -2.55 6.47 3.69
C ASP A 32 -2.48 6.03 2.23
N VAL A 33 -3.60 6.08 1.54
CA VAL A 33 -3.66 5.89 0.09
C VAL A 33 -4.40 7.09 -0.51
N TYR A 34 -3.77 7.76 -1.45
CA TYR A 34 -4.38 8.91 -2.09
C TYR A 34 -4.05 8.97 -3.58
N ALA A 35 -4.95 9.57 -4.34
CA ALA A 35 -4.79 9.75 -5.77
C ALA A 35 -4.19 11.14 -6.07
N THR A 36 -3.33 11.16 -7.06
CA THR A 36 -2.78 12.39 -7.66
C THR A 36 -3.08 12.39 -9.17
N ASP A 37 -2.74 13.46 -9.86
CA ASP A 37 -2.87 13.51 -11.33
C ASP A 37 -2.02 12.46 -12.05
N ASN A 38 -1.00 11.94 -11.39
CA ASN A 38 -0.04 11.00 -11.96
C ASN A 38 -0.30 9.54 -11.59
N GLY A 39 -1.15 9.27 -10.61
CA GLY A 39 -1.41 7.92 -10.15
C GLY A 39 -1.87 7.85 -8.71
N LEU A 40 -1.59 6.73 -8.06
CA LEU A 40 -1.81 6.54 -6.63
C LEU A 40 -0.52 6.67 -5.85
N VAL A 41 -0.63 7.15 -4.63
CA VAL A 41 0.44 7.10 -3.64
C VAL A 41 -0.03 6.27 -2.45
N VAL A 42 0.76 5.28 -2.09
CA VAL A 42 0.60 4.52 -0.85
C VAL A 42 1.71 4.96 0.09
N LYS A 43 1.35 5.46 1.26
CA LYS A 43 2.30 5.94 2.24
C LYS A 43 2.11 5.19 3.55
N VAL A 44 3.15 4.50 3.99
CA VAL A 44 3.11 3.64 5.18
C VAL A 44 4.04 4.18 6.24
N GLU A 45 3.53 4.36 7.45
CA GLU A 45 4.32 4.78 8.60
C GLU A 45 5.06 3.58 9.19
N LEU A 46 6.38 3.52 8.96
CA LEU A 46 7.23 2.39 9.31
C LEU A 46 8.61 2.83 9.84
N ALA A 47 8.62 3.63 10.89
CA ALA A 47 9.87 4.06 11.50
C ALA A 47 10.70 2.87 11.99
N GLY A 48 12.02 3.00 11.98
CA GLY A 48 12.93 2.00 12.54
C GLY A 48 13.17 0.77 11.67
N MET A 49 12.89 0.87 10.36
CA MET A 49 13.09 -0.21 9.39
C MET A 49 14.32 0.02 8.54
N ARG A 50 14.80 -1.06 7.95
CA ARG A 50 15.72 -1.02 6.82
C ARG A 50 14.98 -1.48 5.58
N SER A 51 15.31 -0.94 4.43
CA SER A 51 14.66 -1.32 3.16
C SER A 51 14.73 -2.82 2.86
N GLU A 52 15.78 -3.48 3.28
CA GLU A 52 15.98 -4.92 3.13
C GLU A 52 15.01 -5.78 3.95
N HIS A 53 14.36 -5.18 4.97
CA HIS A 53 13.35 -5.84 5.79
C HIS A 53 11.93 -5.64 5.28
N LEU A 54 11.79 -4.98 4.14
CA LEU A 54 10.49 -4.68 3.53
C LEU A 54 10.29 -5.53 2.30
N GLU A 55 9.10 -6.08 2.17
CA GLU A 55 8.67 -6.86 1.02
C GLU A 55 7.37 -6.29 0.49
N ILE A 56 7.32 -6.00 -0.80
CA ILE A 56 6.14 -5.53 -1.48
C ILE A 56 5.86 -6.48 -2.63
N THR A 57 4.66 -7.05 -2.66
CA THR A 57 4.22 -7.93 -3.74
C THR A 57 2.91 -7.44 -4.31
N VAL A 58 2.69 -7.65 -5.59
CA VAL A 58 1.46 -7.27 -6.28
C VAL A 58 0.90 -8.46 -7.02
N GLU A 59 -0.42 -8.59 -7.00
CA GLU A 59 -1.17 -9.60 -7.73
C GLU A 59 -2.50 -8.99 -8.17
N GLY A 60 -2.67 -8.78 -9.47
CA GLY A 60 -3.82 -8.06 -9.99
C GLY A 60 -3.91 -6.65 -9.40
N ASN A 61 -5.01 -6.34 -8.74
CA ASN A 61 -5.23 -5.05 -8.05
C ASN A 61 -4.85 -5.10 -6.58
N ARG A 62 -4.24 -6.18 -6.12
CA ARG A 62 -3.87 -6.38 -4.73
C ARG A 62 -2.41 -6.09 -4.51
N MET A 63 -2.12 -5.27 -3.51
CA MET A 63 -0.77 -4.98 -3.04
C MET A 63 -0.60 -5.47 -1.62
N ARG A 64 0.43 -6.25 -1.39
CA ARG A 64 0.81 -6.76 -0.08
C ARG A 64 2.12 -6.10 0.34
N ILE A 65 2.12 -5.51 1.53
CA ILE A 65 3.30 -4.91 2.15
C ILE A 65 3.57 -5.69 3.42
N ALA A 66 4.74 -6.24 3.55
CA ALA A 66 5.10 -7.06 4.69
C ALA A 66 6.53 -6.81 5.14
N GLY A 67 6.83 -7.19 6.35
CA GLY A 67 8.16 -7.08 6.91
C GLY A 67 8.17 -7.39 8.40
N THR A 68 9.29 -7.08 9.02
CA THR A 68 9.46 -7.23 10.46
C THR A 68 10.16 -6.00 11.01
N ARG A 69 9.54 -5.34 11.98
CA ARG A 69 10.19 -4.24 12.68
C ARG A 69 11.01 -4.79 13.85
N PRO A 70 12.34 -4.67 13.81
CA PRO A 70 13.19 -5.20 14.86
C PRO A 70 13.10 -4.34 16.11
N ASP A 71 13.17 -4.98 17.26
CA ASP A 71 13.29 -4.36 18.57
C ASP A 71 14.76 -4.39 19.01
N GLY A 72 15.60 -3.63 18.31
CA GLY A 72 17.06 -3.71 18.45
C GLY A 72 17.67 -2.94 19.62
N CYS A 73 16.90 -2.10 20.27
CA CYS A 73 17.42 -1.20 21.31
C CYS A 73 17.01 -1.58 22.73
N ARG A 74 16.29 -2.66 22.90
CA ARG A 74 15.79 -3.08 24.19
C ARG A 74 16.80 -3.95 24.90
N SER A 75 17.18 -3.55 26.14
CA SER A 75 17.96 -4.40 27.02
C SER A 75 17.13 -5.61 27.44
N ALA A 76 17.76 -6.80 27.50
CA ALA A 76 17.11 -8.02 27.99
C ALA A 76 16.63 -7.93 29.45
N LYS A 77 17.15 -6.97 30.22
CA LYS A 77 16.76 -6.71 31.61
C LYS A 77 15.78 -5.57 31.76
N ALA A 78 15.31 -4.98 30.65
CA ALA A 78 14.38 -3.88 30.70
C ALA A 78 12.98 -4.33 31.11
N SER A 79 12.30 -3.51 31.90
CA SER A 79 10.89 -3.69 32.27
C SER A 79 10.12 -2.48 31.76
N PHE A 80 9.07 -2.73 30.99
CA PHE A 80 8.27 -1.66 30.40
C PHE A 80 7.28 -1.09 31.42
N LEU A 81 7.25 0.23 31.52
CA LEU A 81 6.23 0.96 32.28
C LEU A 81 5.07 1.36 31.37
N VAL A 82 5.36 1.65 30.11
CA VAL A 82 4.40 1.89 29.03
C VAL A 82 4.93 1.21 27.78
N MET A 83 4.08 0.50 27.06
CA MET A 83 4.46 -0.19 25.83
C MET A 83 3.37 0.02 24.78
N GLU A 84 3.60 0.94 23.87
CA GLU A 84 2.64 1.30 22.81
C GLU A 84 3.21 1.07 21.41
N ILE A 85 4.53 1.01 21.28
CA ILE A 85 5.18 0.79 20.00
C ILE A 85 5.13 -0.69 19.67
N THR A 86 4.61 -1.01 18.49
CA THR A 86 4.53 -2.39 18.00
C THR A 86 5.78 -2.79 17.25
N TYR A 87 6.30 -3.95 17.56
CA TYR A 87 7.44 -4.58 16.90
C TYR A 87 7.05 -5.94 16.35
N GLY A 88 7.93 -6.53 15.57
CA GLY A 88 7.74 -7.86 15.04
C GLY A 88 7.10 -7.86 13.64
N PRO A 89 6.65 -9.01 13.18
CA PRO A 89 6.10 -9.17 11.83
C PRO A 89 4.83 -8.35 11.62
N PHE A 90 4.74 -7.70 10.47
CA PHE A 90 3.54 -7.00 10.03
C PHE A 90 3.18 -7.39 8.61
N GLU A 91 1.92 -7.21 8.30
CA GLU A 91 1.39 -7.42 6.96
C GLU A 91 0.24 -6.46 6.72
N SER A 92 0.24 -5.81 5.57
CA SER A 92 -0.85 -4.95 5.10
C SER A 92 -1.21 -5.38 3.68
N VAL A 93 -2.46 -5.73 3.47
CA VAL A 93 -2.98 -6.09 2.15
C VAL A 93 -3.99 -5.04 1.72
N LEU A 94 -3.76 -4.42 0.58
CA LEU A 94 -4.58 -3.36 0.04
C LEU A 94 -5.21 -3.83 -1.28
N GLU A 95 -6.52 -3.71 -1.38
CA GLU A 95 -7.24 -3.83 -2.65
C GLU A 95 -7.31 -2.44 -3.27
N LEU A 96 -6.53 -2.22 -4.32
CA LEU A 96 -6.45 -0.91 -4.98
C LEU A 96 -7.49 -0.82 -6.11
N PRO A 97 -7.98 0.39 -6.40
CA PRO A 97 -8.96 0.56 -7.47
C PRO A 97 -8.38 0.23 -8.85
N ALA A 98 -9.23 -0.13 -9.80
CA ALA A 98 -8.83 -0.33 -11.18
C ALA A 98 -8.35 0.98 -11.82
N GLY A 99 -7.55 0.88 -12.87
CA GLY A 99 -7.04 2.04 -13.60
C GLY A 99 -5.60 2.41 -13.27
N TYR A 100 -4.95 1.63 -12.43
CA TYR A 100 -3.55 1.83 -12.03
C TYR A 100 -2.71 0.60 -12.35
N ASP A 101 -1.47 0.83 -12.73
CA ASP A 101 -0.54 -0.25 -13.08
C ASP A 101 0.36 -0.58 -11.91
N LEU A 102 -0.04 -1.58 -11.12
CA LEU A 102 0.70 -2.01 -9.94
C LEU A 102 2.05 -2.64 -10.31
N GLY A 103 2.15 -3.21 -11.51
CA GLY A 103 3.40 -3.79 -11.99
C GLY A 103 4.50 -2.75 -12.25
N GLN A 104 4.13 -1.48 -12.40
CA GLN A 104 5.03 -0.35 -12.58
C GLN A 104 5.22 0.47 -11.31
N ALA A 105 4.77 -0.03 -10.17
CA ALA A 105 4.93 0.64 -8.89
C ALA A 105 6.40 0.82 -8.53
N LYS A 106 6.71 1.97 -7.94
CA LYS A 106 8.05 2.30 -7.44
C LYS A 106 7.96 2.64 -5.97
N ALA A 107 8.84 2.07 -5.18
CA ALA A 107 8.87 2.28 -3.75
C ALA A 107 10.17 2.95 -3.30
N ALA A 108 10.05 3.80 -2.30
CA ALA A 108 11.18 4.42 -1.63
C ALA A 108 10.92 4.49 -0.13
N TYR A 109 11.94 4.26 0.65
CA TYR A 109 11.89 4.36 2.11
C TYR A 109 12.74 5.55 2.56
N LEU A 110 12.11 6.51 3.22
CA LEU A 110 12.78 7.74 3.65
C LEU A 110 12.16 8.26 4.94
N ASN A 111 12.98 8.59 5.90
CA ASN A 111 12.56 9.22 7.17
C ASN A 111 11.44 8.47 7.90
N GLY A 112 11.47 7.15 7.88
CA GLY A 112 10.46 6.33 8.55
C GLY A 112 9.17 6.09 7.77
N PHE A 113 9.08 6.61 6.54
CA PHE A 113 7.93 6.38 5.67
C PHE A 113 8.32 5.54 4.47
N LEU A 114 7.53 4.52 4.21
CA LEU A 114 7.55 3.81 2.94
C LEU A 114 6.55 4.49 2.02
N ARG A 115 7.02 4.98 0.90
CA ARG A 115 6.17 5.57 -0.14
C ARG A 115 6.22 4.71 -1.40
N ILE A 116 5.05 4.38 -1.91
CA ILE A 116 4.90 3.61 -3.14
C ILE A 116 4.09 4.44 -4.13
N ASP A 117 4.68 4.76 -5.26
CA ASP A 117 4.03 5.46 -6.35
C ASP A 117 3.56 4.45 -7.39
N VAL A 118 2.27 4.46 -7.70
CA VAL A 118 1.64 3.55 -8.66
C VAL A 118 1.11 4.39 -9.82
N PRO A 119 1.66 4.26 -11.03
CA PRO A 119 1.22 5.09 -12.16
C PRO A 119 -0.16 4.68 -12.65
N LEU A 120 -0.78 5.60 -13.39
CA LEU A 120 -1.99 5.30 -14.13
C LEU A 120 -1.70 4.21 -15.16
N ALA A 121 -2.64 3.29 -15.32
CA ALA A 121 -2.57 2.30 -16.39
C ALA A 121 -2.66 2.99 -17.74
N GLN A 122 -1.76 2.59 -18.67
CA GLN A 122 -1.81 3.10 -20.02
C GLN A 122 -2.99 2.47 -20.75
N ARG A 123 -3.95 3.31 -21.14
CA ARG A 123 -4.99 2.87 -22.04
C ARG A 123 -4.44 2.84 -23.46
N HIS A 124 -4.21 1.65 -23.99
CA HIS A 124 -4.09 1.48 -25.42
C HIS A 124 -5.49 1.57 -26.03
N VAL A 125 -5.86 2.79 -26.39
CA VAL A 125 -7.04 2.96 -27.25
C VAL A 125 -6.61 2.54 -28.66
N LYS A 126 -7.01 1.34 -29.07
CA LYS A 126 -6.95 1.00 -30.49
C LYS A 126 -7.79 2.00 -31.23
N ASN A 127 -7.18 2.76 -32.14
CA ASN A 127 -7.91 3.58 -33.07
C ASN A 127 -8.80 2.67 -33.93
N THR A 128 -10.04 2.59 -33.54
CA THR A 128 -11.03 1.81 -34.27
C THR A 128 -11.93 2.79 -34.99
N LYS A 129 -11.97 2.71 -36.31
CA LYS A 129 -12.89 3.50 -37.10
C LYS A 129 -14.31 2.99 -36.86
N VAL A 130 -15.16 3.86 -36.36
CA VAL A 130 -16.56 3.52 -36.15
C VAL A 130 -17.29 3.64 -37.47
N PRO A 131 -17.92 2.56 -37.99
CA PRO A 131 -18.70 2.67 -39.21
C PRO A 131 -19.96 3.53 -38.98
N VAL A 132 -20.22 4.41 -39.94
CA VAL A 132 -21.42 5.26 -39.94
C VAL A 132 -22.42 4.67 -40.93
N ALA A 133 -23.59 4.25 -40.42
CA ALA A 133 -24.68 3.82 -41.27
C ALA A 133 -25.55 5.03 -41.69
N GLU A 134 -26.02 5.06 -42.94
CA GLU A 134 -27.02 6.05 -43.35
C GLU A 134 -28.35 5.70 -42.70
N GLY A 135 -28.86 6.62 -41.83
CA GLY A 135 -30.20 6.49 -41.25
C GLY A 135 -31.27 6.97 -42.22
N ASN A 136 -32.38 6.25 -42.23
CA ASN A 136 -33.59 6.69 -42.92
C ASN A 136 -34.32 7.75 -42.12
#